data_006c784cd465f83b25ae4333e994cb83
#
_entry.id   006c784cd465f83b25ae4333e994cb83
#
_cell.length_a   1.000
_cell.length_b   1.000
_cell.length_c   1.000
_cell.angle_alpha   90.00
_cell.angle_beta   90.00
_cell.angle_gamma   90.00
#
_symmetry.space_group_name_H-M   'P 1'
#
loop_
_entity.id
_entity.type
_entity.pdbx_description
1 polymer ?
#
loop_
_entity_poly.entity_id
_entity_poly.type
_entity_poly.pdbx_seq_one_letter_code
_entity_poly.pdbx_strand_id
1 'polypeptide(L)'
;MAGAVSILHGSCFSEDPWDIPAITGIMGIAGFFGRIACEDEEPTGFVLALGLAEECEILSLGVLPDRRRTGCGSALLGSVCSEAMRRHIRSVVLEVAADNAAARALYAARGFVSVGCRPNYYRRAGGRIDAFTLRLPLAEA
;
A
#
# COMPACT_ATOMS: atom_id res chain seq x y z
N MET A 1 15.29 0.74 8.96
CA MET A 1 13.95 0.44 8.41
C MET A 1 13.33 1.66 7.73
N ALA A 2 13.13 2.76 8.47
CA ALA A 2 12.52 3.97 7.88
C ALA A 2 13.32 4.55 6.72
N GLY A 3 14.65 4.52 6.78
CA GLY A 3 15.51 4.99 5.70
C GLY A 3 15.35 4.20 4.41
N ALA A 4 15.30 2.86 4.51
CA ALA A 4 15.10 2.01 3.35
C ALA A 4 13.70 2.24 2.74
N VAL A 5 12.67 2.37 3.57
CA VAL A 5 11.30 2.64 3.10
C VAL A 5 11.23 4.02 2.43
N SER A 6 11.89 5.04 2.97
CA SER A 6 11.91 6.37 2.37
C SER A 6 12.52 6.34 0.97
N ILE A 7 13.63 5.62 0.79
CA ILE A 7 14.28 5.47 -0.52
C ILE A 7 13.34 4.75 -1.50
N LEU A 8 12.74 3.65 -1.07
CA LEU A 8 11.78 2.90 -1.90
C LEU A 8 10.57 3.76 -2.25
N HIS A 9 10.03 4.49 -1.27
CA HIS A 9 8.86 5.33 -1.48
C HIS A 9 9.16 6.43 -2.51
N GLY A 10 10.31 7.09 -2.40
CA GLY A 10 10.71 8.11 -3.36
C GLY A 10 10.88 7.57 -4.78
N SER A 11 11.36 6.33 -4.92
CA SER A 11 11.50 5.67 -6.22
C SER A 11 10.16 5.27 -6.83
N CYS A 12 9.17 4.94 -6.01
CA CYS A 12 7.84 4.53 -6.45
C CYS A 12 6.87 5.70 -6.61
N PHE A 13 7.01 6.73 -5.80
CA PHE A 13 6.10 7.87 -5.72
C PHE A 13 6.87 9.19 -5.80
N SER A 14 7.55 9.41 -6.93
CA SER A 14 8.41 10.58 -7.12
C SER A 14 7.68 11.92 -7.06
N GLU A 15 6.36 11.91 -7.26
CA GLU A 15 5.55 13.13 -7.21
C GLU A 15 5.15 13.54 -5.79
N ASP A 16 5.23 12.62 -4.83
CA ASP A 16 4.90 12.87 -3.43
C ASP A 16 5.68 11.91 -2.52
N PRO A 17 7.01 11.99 -2.51
CA PRO A 17 7.82 11.08 -1.71
C PRO A 17 7.68 11.37 -0.22
N TRP A 18 7.66 10.31 0.59
CA TRP A 18 7.64 10.44 2.05
C TRP A 18 9.06 10.38 2.60
N ASP A 19 9.42 11.37 3.40
CA ASP A 19 10.73 11.42 4.03
C ASP A 19 10.80 10.52 5.29
N ILE A 20 12.01 10.40 5.85
CA ILE A 20 12.24 9.56 7.03
C ILE A 20 11.39 10.01 8.23
N PRO A 21 11.29 11.31 8.58
CA PRO A 21 10.40 11.75 9.66
C PRO A 21 8.94 11.36 9.46
N ALA A 22 8.41 11.49 8.26
CA ALA A 22 7.03 11.13 7.96
C ALA A 22 6.80 9.63 8.18
N ILE A 23 7.70 8.79 7.67
CA ILE A 23 7.59 7.33 7.82
C ILE A 23 7.78 6.92 9.28
N THR A 24 8.72 7.51 9.98
CA THR A 24 8.95 7.24 11.41
C THR A 24 7.72 7.57 12.23
N GLY A 25 7.05 8.69 11.91
CA GLY A 25 5.80 9.07 12.57
C GLY A 25 4.70 8.03 12.37
N ILE A 26 4.55 7.54 11.15
CA ILE A 26 3.58 6.49 10.82
C ILE A 26 3.89 5.21 11.59
N MET A 27 5.15 4.80 11.65
CA MET A 27 5.59 3.60 12.37
C MET A 27 5.29 3.66 13.87
N GLY A 28 5.17 4.86 14.44
CA GLY A 28 4.82 5.06 15.84
C GLY A 28 3.34 4.96 16.15
N ILE A 29 2.47 4.87 15.16
CA ILE A 29 1.02 4.78 15.38
C ILE A 29 0.65 3.38 15.86
N ALA A 30 -0.20 3.30 16.89
CA ALA A 30 -0.67 2.01 17.38
C ALA A 30 -1.40 1.24 16.28
N GLY A 31 -1.08 -0.05 16.15
CA GLY A 31 -1.64 -0.89 15.11
C GLY A 31 -0.83 -0.94 13.81
N PHE A 32 0.23 -0.15 13.72
CA PHE A 32 1.10 -0.16 12.55
C PHE A 32 1.77 -1.52 12.35
N PHE A 33 1.89 -1.93 11.10
CA PHE A 33 2.83 -2.96 10.67
C PHE A 33 3.25 -2.71 9.23
N GLY A 34 4.43 -3.19 8.90
CA GLY A 34 4.98 -3.02 7.56
C GLY A 34 5.78 -4.23 7.14
N ARG A 35 6.03 -4.33 5.85
CA ARG A 35 6.86 -5.38 5.26
C ARG A 35 7.72 -4.77 4.17
N ILE A 36 8.92 -5.31 4.04
CA ILE A 36 9.82 -4.99 2.92
C ILE A 36 10.05 -6.28 2.16
N ALA A 37 9.82 -6.25 0.86
CA ALA A 37 10.17 -7.34 -0.02
C ALA A 37 11.63 -7.17 -0.44
N CYS A 38 12.38 -8.26 -0.43
CA CYS A 38 13.77 -8.26 -0.85
C CYS A 38 14.01 -9.34 -1.90
N GLU A 39 14.94 -9.06 -2.80
CA GLU A 39 15.42 -10.01 -3.79
C GLU A 39 16.94 -9.97 -3.72
N ASP A 40 17.57 -11.12 -3.44
CA ASP A 40 19.03 -11.20 -3.21
C ASP A 40 19.52 -10.16 -2.17
N GLU A 41 18.79 -10.03 -1.07
CA GLU A 41 19.06 -9.09 0.03
C GLU A 41 18.86 -7.61 -0.32
N GLU A 42 18.42 -7.30 -1.55
CA GLU A 42 18.12 -5.93 -1.94
C GLU A 42 16.63 -5.64 -1.81
N PRO A 43 16.24 -4.53 -1.15
CA PRO A 43 14.85 -4.14 -1.07
C PRO A 43 14.27 -3.82 -2.45
N THR A 44 13.14 -4.44 -2.79
CA THR A 44 12.49 -4.27 -4.09
C THR A 44 11.09 -3.70 -3.98
N GLY A 45 10.52 -3.71 -2.80
CA GLY A 45 9.19 -3.18 -2.56
C GLY A 45 8.88 -3.10 -1.08
N PHE A 46 7.77 -2.47 -0.76
CA PHE A 46 7.34 -2.27 0.61
C PHE A 46 5.83 -2.15 0.71
N VAL A 47 5.31 -2.39 1.89
CA VAL A 47 3.93 -2.06 2.25
C VAL A 47 3.88 -1.55 3.68
N LEU A 48 3.11 -0.50 3.89
CA LEU A 48 2.85 0.09 5.21
C LEU A 48 1.35 0.01 5.46
N ALA A 49 0.98 -0.50 6.62
CA ALA A 49 -0.43 -0.72 6.96
C ALA A 49 -0.70 -0.38 8.42
N LEU A 50 -1.97 -0.11 8.70
CA LEU A 50 -2.44 0.25 10.02
C LEU A 50 -3.69 -0.59 10.34
N GLY A 51 -3.58 -1.46 11.32
CA GLY A 51 -4.70 -2.30 11.76
C GLY A 51 -5.39 -1.68 12.95
N LEU A 52 -6.66 -1.29 12.79
CA LEU A 52 -7.48 -0.69 13.83
C LEU A 52 -8.82 -1.41 13.90
N ALA A 53 -9.11 -1.99 15.07
CA ALA A 53 -10.36 -2.69 15.29
C ALA A 53 -10.63 -3.78 14.23
N GLU A 54 -11.65 -3.61 13.40
CA GLU A 54 -12.04 -4.59 12.39
C GLU A 54 -11.54 -4.26 10.98
N GLU A 55 -10.74 -3.20 10.84
CA GLU A 55 -10.31 -2.70 9.54
C GLU A 55 -8.80 -2.51 9.50
N CYS A 56 -8.19 -2.92 8.40
CA CYS A 56 -6.79 -2.67 8.13
C CYS A 56 -6.69 -1.72 6.94
N GLU A 57 -6.02 -0.59 7.12
CA GLU A 57 -5.77 0.35 6.04
C GLU A 57 -4.36 0.17 5.49
N ILE A 58 -4.24 -0.02 4.18
CA ILE A 58 -2.96 0.05 3.51
C ILE A 58 -2.67 1.53 3.25
N LEU A 59 -1.63 2.04 3.91
CA LEU A 59 -1.24 3.44 3.78
C LEU A 59 -0.41 3.69 2.53
N SER A 60 0.45 2.75 2.18
CA SER A 60 1.26 2.83 0.98
C SER A 60 1.78 1.43 0.62
N LEU A 61 1.81 1.14 -0.68
CA LEU A 61 2.42 -0.07 -1.21
C LEU A 61 3.13 0.30 -2.51
N GLY A 62 4.39 -0.04 -2.62
CA GLY A 62 5.16 0.24 -3.81
C GLY A 62 6.14 -0.87 -4.15
N VAL A 63 6.37 -1.06 -5.44
CA VAL A 63 7.38 -1.97 -5.97
C VAL A 63 8.23 -1.15 -6.93
N LEU A 64 9.55 -1.32 -6.86
CA LEU A 64 10.47 -0.63 -7.77
C LEU A 64 10.04 -0.87 -9.22
N PRO A 65 10.11 0.15 -10.10
CA PRO A 65 9.62 0.01 -11.47
C PRO A 65 10.24 -1.16 -12.24
N ASP A 66 11.51 -1.45 -12.04
CA ASP A 66 12.23 -2.53 -12.71
C ASP A 66 11.98 -3.90 -12.06
N ARG A 67 11.25 -3.96 -10.96
CA ARG A 67 10.89 -5.19 -10.25
C ARG A 67 9.39 -5.50 -10.32
N ARG A 68 8.64 -4.73 -11.09
CA ARG A 68 7.22 -4.96 -11.27
C ARG A 68 6.99 -6.20 -12.14
N ARG A 69 5.81 -6.83 -12.00
CA ARG A 69 5.42 -8.07 -12.69
C ARG A 69 6.23 -9.30 -12.29
N THR A 70 6.89 -9.25 -11.12
CA THR A 70 7.61 -10.39 -10.56
C THR A 70 6.83 -11.10 -9.45
N GLY A 71 5.61 -10.64 -9.17
CA GLY A 71 4.82 -11.16 -8.05
C GLY A 71 5.11 -10.46 -6.72
N CYS A 72 5.99 -9.48 -6.69
CA CYS A 72 6.36 -8.76 -5.47
C CYS A 72 5.17 -8.04 -4.84
N GLY A 73 4.40 -7.29 -5.62
CA GLY A 73 3.22 -6.58 -5.12
C GLY A 73 2.16 -7.54 -4.59
N SER A 74 1.93 -8.64 -5.28
CA SER A 74 0.99 -9.67 -4.84
C SER A 74 1.44 -10.33 -3.53
N ALA A 75 2.72 -10.59 -3.37
CA ALA A 75 3.28 -11.16 -2.14
C ALA A 75 3.16 -10.19 -0.98
N LEU A 76 3.46 -8.91 -1.18
CA LEU A 76 3.28 -7.88 -0.16
C LEU A 76 1.83 -7.77 0.27
N LEU A 77 0.92 -7.75 -0.68
CA LEU A 77 -0.51 -7.67 -0.41
C LEU A 77 -1.02 -8.90 0.33
N GLY A 78 -0.57 -10.09 -0.07
CA GLY A 78 -0.87 -11.33 0.63
C GLY A 78 -0.38 -11.33 2.07
N SER A 79 0.79 -10.77 2.31
CA SER A 79 1.36 -10.61 3.65
C SER A 79 0.49 -9.73 4.55
N VAL A 80 -0.04 -8.63 4.00
CA VAL A 80 -0.97 -7.76 4.74
C VAL A 80 -2.25 -8.52 5.09
N CYS A 81 -2.83 -9.22 4.13
CA CYS A 81 -4.05 -9.98 4.37
C CYS A 81 -3.85 -11.07 5.43
N SER A 82 -2.72 -11.78 5.38
CA SER A 82 -2.40 -12.81 6.38
C SER A 82 -2.25 -12.22 7.78
N GLU A 83 -1.55 -11.09 7.91
CA GLU A 83 -1.40 -10.43 9.20
C GLU A 83 -2.73 -9.89 9.73
N ALA A 84 -3.55 -9.32 8.86
CA ALA A 84 -4.87 -8.84 9.23
C ALA A 84 -5.76 -9.99 9.72
N MET A 85 -5.75 -11.12 9.04
CA MET A 85 -6.50 -12.31 9.46
C MET A 85 -6.01 -12.84 10.79
N ARG A 86 -4.69 -12.85 11.02
CA ARG A 86 -4.11 -13.27 12.30
C ARG A 86 -4.58 -12.37 13.45
N ARG A 87 -4.85 -11.10 13.17
CA ARG A 87 -5.35 -10.12 14.15
C ARG A 87 -6.88 -10.08 14.23
N HIS A 88 -7.56 -10.98 13.54
CA HIS A 88 -9.03 -11.03 13.47
C HIS A 88 -9.65 -9.78 12.85
N ILE A 89 -8.92 -9.10 11.97
CA ILE A 89 -9.41 -7.98 11.19
C ILE A 89 -10.29 -8.50 10.06
N ARG A 90 -11.39 -7.82 9.77
CA ARG A 90 -12.42 -8.31 8.84
C ARG A 90 -12.29 -7.77 7.42
N SER A 91 -11.59 -6.68 7.23
CA SER A 91 -11.44 -6.08 5.91
C SER A 91 -10.17 -5.28 5.79
N VAL A 92 -9.70 -5.14 4.54
CA VAL A 92 -8.58 -4.30 4.18
C VAL A 92 -9.11 -3.20 3.26
N VAL A 93 -8.73 -1.95 3.54
CA VAL A 93 -9.12 -0.79 2.74
C VAL A 93 -7.88 -0.02 2.29
N LEU A 94 -8.00 0.67 1.19
CA LEU A 94 -6.93 1.52 0.68
C LEU A 94 -7.49 2.58 -0.25
N GLU A 95 -6.67 3.60 -0.51
CA GLU A 95 -6.95 4.56 -1.57
C GLU A 95 -5.89 4.41 -2.67
N VAL A 96 -6.32 4.50 -3.92
CA VAL A 96 -5.43 4.40 -5.08
C VAL A 96 -5.75 5.50 -6.06
N ALA A 97 -4.70 6.09 -6.64
CA ALA A 97 -4.87 7.12 -7.66
C ALA A 97 -5.51 6.54 -8.93
N ALA A 98 -6.42 7.29 -9.52
CA ALA A 98 -7.14 6.85 -10.72
C ALA A 98 -6.21 6.53 -11.90
N ASP A 99 -5.05 7.21 -11.98
CA ASP A 99 -4.07 6.99 -13.04
C ASP A 99 -3.07 5.87 -12.75
N ASN A 100 -3.14 5.25 -11.58
CA ASN A 100 -2.24 4.15 -11.23
C ASN A 100 -2.82 2.82 -11.71
N ALA A 101 -2.74 2.58 -13.02
CA ALA A 101 -3.33 1.39 -13.64
C ALA A 101 -2.73 0.09 -13.11
N ALA A 102 -1.42 0.06 -12.87
CA ALA A 102 -0.74 -1.14 -12.38
C ALA A 102 -1.23 -1.53 -10.98
N ALA A 103 -1.34 -0.56 -10.07
CA ALA A 103 -1.85 -0.82 -8.73
C ALA A 103 -3.32 -1.23 -8.75
N ARG A 104 -4.13 -0.55 -9.55
CA ARG A 104 -5.55 -0.88 -9.69
C ARG A 104 -5.75 -2.31 -10.18
N ALA A 105 -4.95 -2.74 -11.16
CA ALA A 105 -4.99 -4.11 -11.65
C ALA A 105 -4.58 -5.13 -10.58
N LEU A 106 -3.55 -4.82 -9.81
CA LEU A 106 -3.09 -5.66 -8.70
C LEU A 106 -4.20 -5.88 -7.67
N TYR A 107 -4.84 -4.79 -7.24
CA TYR A 107 -5.91 -4.85 -6.25
C TYR A 107 -7.15 -5.57 -6.78
N ALA A 108 -7.54 -5.28 -8.01
CA ALA A 108 -8.68 -5.95 -8.65
C ALA A 108 -8.45 -7.47 -8.75
N ALA A 109 -7.25 -7.88 -9.12
CA ALA A 109 -6.89 -9.30 -9.20
C ALA A 109 -6.99 -10.00 -7.84
N ARG A 110 -6.79 -9.27 -6.75
CA ARG A 110 -6.91 -9.80 -5.39
C ARG A 110 -8.36 -9.85 -4.90
N GLY A 111 -9.28 -9.18 -5.58
CA GLY A 111 -10.69 -9.16 -5.21
C GLY A 111 -11.16 -7.85 -4.56
N PHE A 112 -10.32 -6.84 -4.51
CA PHE A 112 -10.75 -5.53 -4.02
C PHE A 112 -11.82 -4.94 -4.93
N VAL A 113 -12.80 -4.29 -4.32
CA VAL A 113 -13.88 -3.61 -5.04
C VAL A 113 -13.90 -2.14 -4.67
N SER A 114 -14.30 -1.29 -5.62
CA SER A 114 -14.42 0.15 -5.37
C SER A 114 -15.66 0.43 -4.52
N VAL A 115 -15.45 1.17 -3.43
CA VAL A 115 -16.54 1.56 -2.51
C VAL A 115 -16.67 3.08 -2.39
N GLY A 116 -15.80 3.85 -3.04
CA GLY A 116 -15.88 5.30 -2.99
C GLY A 116 -14.90 5.96 -3.93
N CYS A 117 -15.05 7.26 -4.08
CA CYS A 117 -14.17 8.10 -4.89
C CYS A 117 -13.99 9.45 -4.21
N ARG A 118 -12.75 9.92 -4.14
CA ARG A 118 -12.41 11.28 -3.73
C ARG A 118 -11.97 12.07 -4.96
N PRO A 119 -12.81 12.98 -5.48
CA PRO A 119 -12.42 13.76 -6.65
C PRO A 119 -11.24 14.69 -6.37
N ASN A 120 -10.37 14.83 -7.35
CA ASN A 120 -9.27 15.79 -7.33
C ASN A 120 -8.35 15.68 -6.10
N TYR A 121 -8.08 14.45 -5.67
CA TYR A 121 -7.36 14.19 -4.42
C TYR A 121 -5.84 14.25 -4.59
N TYR A 122 -5.31 13.63 -5.64
CA TYR A 122 -3.86 13.57 -5.86
C TYR A 122 -3.39 14.68 -6.80
N ARG A 123 -2.20 15.24 -6.50
CA ARG A 123 -1.56 16.22 -7.37
C ARG A 123 -0.79 15.51 -8.47
N ARG A 124 -0.87 16.08 -9.68
CA ARG A 124 -0.08 15.66 -10.83
C ARG A 124 0.36 16.88 -11.62
N ALA A 125 1.35 16.73 -12.50
CA ALA A 125 1.89 17.82 -13.31
C ALA A 125 0.81 18.48 -14.17
N GLY A 126 -0.17 17.72 -14.66
CA GLY A 126 -1.28 18.22 -15.48
C GLY A 126 -2.52 18.65 -14.70
N GLY A 127 -2.47 18.66 -13.35
CA GLY A 127 -3.62 19.01 -12.52
C GLY A 127 -3.82 17.99 -11.41
N ARG A 128 -5.06 17.77 -11.03
CA ARG A 128 -5.43 16.82 -9.97
C ARG A 128 -6.19 15.65 -10.54
N ILE A 129 -6.03 14.51 -9.92
CA ILE A 129 -6.75 13.29 -10.29
C ILE A 129 -7.48 12.71 -9.08
N ASP A 130 -8.46 11.87 -9.36
CA ASP A 130 -9.29 11.24 -8.37
C ASP A 130 -8.54 10.13 -7.63
N ALA A 131 -8.99 9.83 -6.41
CA ALA A 131 -8.61 8.64 -5.67
C ALA A 131 -9.82 7.72 -5.57
N PHE A 132 -9.60 6.43 -5.81
CA PHE A 132 -10.62 5.41 -5.55
C PHE A 132 -10.36 4.77 -4.19
N THR A 133 -11.41 4.61 -3.40
CA THR A 133 -11.36 3.82 -2.17
C THR A 133 -11.74 2.40 -2.50
N LEU A 134 -10.87 1.47 -2.20
CA LEU A 134 -11.05 0.04 -2.46
C LEU A 134 -11.15 -0.74 -1.16
N ARG A 135 -11.92 -1.82 -1.16
CA ARG A 135 -12.12 -2.65 0.01
C ARG A 135 -12.07 -4.12 -0.36
N LEU A 136 -11.43 -4.90 0.48
CA LEU A 136 -11.40 -6.36 0.39
C LEU A 136 -11.92 -6.95 1.70
N PRO A 137 -13.10 -7.60 1.70
CA PRO A 137 -13.54 -8.38 2.85
C PRO A 137 -12.63 -9.59 3.02
N LEU A 138 -12.26 -9.90 4.27
CA LEU A 138 -11.45 -11.06 4.60
C LEU A 138 -12.34 -12.19 5.07
N ALA A 139 -11.99 -13.41 4.67
CA ALA A 139 -12.69 -14.59 5.12
C ALA A 139 -12.44 -14.79 6.62
N GLU A 140 -13.48 -15.17 7.36
CA GLU A 140 -13.31 -15.60 8.74
C GLU A 140 -12.63 -16.97 8.77
N ALA A 141 -11.63 -17.08 9.64
CA ALA A 141 -10.91 -18.34 9.82
C ALA A 141 -11.77 -19.37 10.58
#